data_a97c7ce79e675f59a5ead1e409a8ce66
#
_entry.id   a97c7ce79e675f59a5ead1e409a8ce66
#
_cell.length_a   1.000
_cell.length_b   1.000
_cell.length_c   1.000
_cell.angle_alpha   90.00
_cell.angle_beta   90.00
_cell.angle_gamma   90.00
#
_symmetry.space_group_name_H-M   'P 1'
#
loop_
_entity.id
_entity.type
_entity.pdbx_description
1 polymer ?
#
loop_
_entity_poly.entity_id
_entity_poly.type
_entity_poly.pdbx_seq_one_letter_code
_entity_poly.pdbx_strand_id
1 'polypeptide(L)'
;MDKKEDTKFKANPYNFNNVSISEEQVINIMKKLNITDFQLNNIEFYKTAFIHKSYCKLKDYEEYEYPGQPCLPLQETSYETMEFLGDAILGSVVSSYLYERFYKIHKQNEGFLTKLKIRIICGESLCKLSKCLSLQNYLVISKHIEDNCEGRSNSNILEDVFEAMIGAIYLDTNYKIAEQFIIRVIENYFDFTETLLIDNNYKDQISRYFQRVFDDGSRPIYKHIKKDDIFYCELYHKDKLLISGEGGSKKKSEQDVSKKALIYFNVLT
;
A
#
# COMPACT_ATOMS: atom_id res chain seq x y z
N MET A 1 10.27 -43.15 -8.00
CA MET A 1 9.92 -41.95 -7.16
C MET A 1 10.85 -40.84 -7.57
N ASP A 2 10.51 -40.16 -8.63
CA ASP A 2 11.32 -39.06 -9.15
C ASP A 2 11.05 -37.82 -8.29
N LYS A 3 12.09 -37.38 -7.57
CA LYS A 3 12.09 -36.07 -6.93
C LYS A 3 12.01 -35.02 -8.05
N LYS A 4 10.89 -34.35 -8.15
CA LYS A 4 10.81 -33.09 -8.89
C LYS A 4 11.82 -32.15 -8.23
N GLU A 5 12.96 -31.94 -8.86
CA GLU A 5 13.83 -30.82 -8.56
C GLU A 5 12.99 -29.57 -8.81
N ASP A 6 12.73 -28.83 -7.76
CA ASP A 6 12.26 -27.46 -7.86
C ASP A 6 13.30 -26.68 -8.65
N THR A 7 13.04 -26.51 -9.94
CA THR A 7 13.83 -25.62 -10.78
C THR A 7 13.59 -24.19 -10.29
N LYS A 8 14.33 -23.79 -9.27
CA LYS A 8 14.40 -22.39 -8.87
C LYS A 8 14.88 -21.59 -10.06
N PHE A 9 14.10 -20.62 -10.47
CA PHE A 9 14.41 -19.76 -11.59
C PHE A 9 15.65 -18.91 -11.24
N LYS A 10 16.82 -19.31 -11.73
CA LYS A 10 18.08 -18.59 -11.58
C LYS A 10 18.15 -17.53 -12.65
N ALA A 11 17.99 -16.27 -12.30
CA ALA A 11 18.14 -15.13 -13.20
C ALA A 11 19.26 -14.22 -12.71
N ASN A 12 20.07 -13.68 -13.62
CA ASN A 12 21.07 -12.67 -13.30
C ASN A 12 20.41 -11.48 -12.55
N PRO A 13 20.84 -11.17 -11.32
CA PRO A 13 20.21 -10.10 -10.52
C PRO A 13 20.61 -8.69 -10.96
N TYR A 14 21.80 -8.54 -11.58
CA TYR A 14 22.36 -7.22 -11.87
C TYR A 14 21.50 -6.40 -12.80
N ASN A 15 21.21 -5.16 -12.38
CA ASN A 15 20.31 -4.25 -13.06
C ASN A 15 20.96 -2.87 -13.22
N PHE A 16 21.30 -2.52 -14.46
CA PHE A 16 21.95 -1.25 -14.79
C PHE A 16 21.03 -0.02 -14.67
N ASN A 17 19.72 -0.23 -14.52
CA ASN A 17 18.74 0.85 -14.31
C ASN A 17 18.66 1.30 -12.84
N ASN A 18 19.34 0.60 -11.93
CA ASN A 18 19.33 0.95 -10.52
C ASN A 18 20.14 2.22 -10.27
N VAL A 19 19.50 3.19 -9.61
CA VAL A 19 20.12 4.45 -9.19
C VAL A 19 19.92 4.58 -7.68
N SER A 20 21.04 4.69 -6.94
CA SER A 20 20.99 4.92 -5.50
C SER A 20 20.59 6.38 -5.23
N ILE A 21 19.72 6.58 -4.24
CA ILE A 21 19.33 7.93 -3.81
C ILE A 21 20.53 8.69 -3.24
N SER A 22 20.63 9.97 -3.57
CA SER A 22 21.69 10.88 -3.09
C SER A 22 21.17 11.78 -1.95
N GLU A 23 22.10 12.37 -1.20
CA GLU A 23 21.79 13.36 -0.16
C GLU A 23 20.96 14.53 -0.71
N GLU A 24 21.34 15.04 -1.88
CA GLU A 24 20.62 16.14 -2.53
C GLU A 24 19.16 15.77 -2.80
N GLN A 25 18.89 14.55 -3.24
CA GLN A 25 17.55 14.08 -3.54
C GLN A 25 16.69 13.93 -2.27
N VAL A 26 17.25 13.41 -1.19
CA VAL A 26 16.56 13.36 0.12
C VAL A 26 16.25 14.78 0.61
N ILE A 27 17.22 15.67 0.60
CA ILE A 27 17.04 17.07 1.00
C ILE A 27 15.96 17.76 0.12
N ASN A 28 15.95 17.48 -1.18
CA ASN A 28 14.95 18.07 -2.09
C ASN A 28 13.53 17.54 -1.81
N ILE A 29 13.37 16.28 -1.43
CA ILE A 29 12.07 15.73 -0.99
C ILE A 29 11.58 16.49 0.25
N MET A 30 12.43 16.66 1.26
CA MET A 30 12.08 17.37 2.48
C MET A 30 11.75 18.85 2.24
N LYS A 31 12.53 19.53 1.38
CA LYS A 31 12.25 20.91 0.97
C LYS A 31 10.91 21.07 0.28
N LYS A 32 10.55 20.16 -0.64
CA LYS A 32 9.24 20.18 -1.32
C LYS A 32 8.07 20.07 -0.34
N LEU A 33 8.28 19.40 0.78
CA LEU A 33 7.30 19.25 1.86
C LEU A 33 7.34 20.38 2.90
N ASN A 34 8.20 21.41 2.69
CA ASN A 34 8.43 22.51 3.61
C ASN A 34 8.85 22.04 5.04
N ILE A 35 9.68 21.00 5.11
CA ILE A 35 10.27 20.51 6.36
C ILE A 35 11.65 21.18 6.50
N THR A 36 11.69 22.33 7.15
CA THR A 36 12.88 23.21 7.21
C THR A 36 13.86 22.83 8.33
N ASP A 37 13.39 22.12 9.33
CA ASP A 37 14.19 21.65 10.48
C ASP A 37 14.78 20.25 10.27
N PHE A 38 14.65 19.70 9.05
CA PHE A 38 15.31 18.45 8.66
C PHE A 38 16.81 18.66 8.47
N GLN A 39 17.59 17.80 9.10
CA GLN A 39 19.03 17.68 8.89
C GLN A 39 19.36 16.22 8.59
N LEU A 40 19.97 15.97 7.44
CA LEU A 40 20.43 14.63 7.07
C LEU A 40 21.73 14.33 7.83
N ASN A 41 21.75 13.24 8.60
CA ASN A 41 22.91 12.80 9.36
C ASN A 41 23.59 11.56 8.73
N ASN A 42 22.78 10.62 8.19
CA ASN A 42 23.30 9.37 7.61
C ASN A 42 22.51 8.94 6.39
N ILE A 43 23.10 9.12 5.22
CA ILE A 43 22.48 8.75 3.93
C ILE A 43 22.24 7.23 3.77
N GLU A 44 22.99 6.39 4.51
CA GLU A 44 22.89 4.93 4.35
C GLU A 44 21.51 4.39 4.77
N PHE A 45 20.82 5.02 5.73
CA PHE A 45 19.43 4.67 6.05
C PHE A 45 18.51 4.84 4.83
N TYR A 46 18.65 5.96 4.12
CA TYR A 46 17.84 6.24 2.93
C TYR A 46 18.20 5.31 1.76
N LYS A 47 19.48 5.06 1.52
CA LYS A 47 19.89 4.08 0.51
C LYS A 47 19.28 2.70 0.79
N THR A 48 19.35 2.23 2.03
CA THR A 48 18.81 0.93 2.44
C THR A 48 17.28 0.88 2.29
N ALA A 49 16.57 1.98 2.57
CA ALA A 49 15.11 2.08 2.41
C ALA A 49 14.61 1.86 0.98
N PHE A 50 15.49 1.90 -0.01
CA PHE A 50 15.14 1.66 -1.43
C PHE A 50 15.63 0.31 -1.96
N ILE A 51 16.30 -0.53 -1.15
CA ILE A 51 16.83 -1.82 -1.59
C ILE A 51 15.80 -2.93 -1.37
N HIS A 52 15.26 -3.44 -2.46
CA HIS A 52 14.39 -4.61 -2.41
C HIS A 52 15.21 -5.88 -2.19
N LYS A 53 14.68 -6.85 -1.45
CA LYS A 53 15.34 -8.14 -1.14
C LYS A 53 15.90 -8.88 -2.36
N SER A 54 15.30 -8.69 -3.53
CA SER A 54 15.79 -9.29 -4.78
C SER A 54 17.16 -8.76 -5.23
N TYR A 55 17.66 -7.67 -4.64
CA TYR A 55 18.97 -7.11 -4.94
C TYR A 55 19.97 -7.32 -3.79
N CYS A 56 19.63 -8.19 -2.85
CA CYS A 56 20.54 -8.58 -1.79
C CYS A 56 21.42 -9.80 -2.22
N LYS A 57 22.51 -10.01 -1.50
CA LYS A 57 23.37 -11.18 -1.67
C LYS A 57 22.62 -12.44 -1.26
N LEU A 58 22.17 -13.21 -2.25
CA LEU A 58 21.49 -14.48 -2.06
C LEU A 58 22.40 -15.63 -2.52
N LYS A 59 22.27 -16.81 -1.92
CA LYS A 59 23.01 -18.01 -2.35
C LYS A 59 22.80 -18.35 -3.83
N ASP A 60 21.60 -18.09 -4.35
CA ASP A 60 21.25 -18.34 -5.73
C ASP A 60 21.98 -17.39 -6.72
N TYR A 61 22.65 -16.36 -6.21
CA TYR A 61 23.38 -15.35 -6.99
C TYR A 61 24.91 -15.53 -6.98
N GLU A 62 25.44 -16.52 -6.27
CA GLU A 62 26.90 -16.78 -6.16
C GLU A 62 27.55 -17.10 -7.53
N GLU A 63 26.76 -17.57 -8.51
CA GLU A 63 27.25 -17.90 -9.86
C GLU A 63 27.44 -16.67 -10.76
N TYR A 64 26.91 -15.49 -10.38
CA TYR A 64 26.93 -14.30 -11.21
C TYR A 64 28.05 -13.36 -10.76
N GLU A 65 28.98 -13.09 -11.66
CA GLU A 65 30.05 -12.12 -11.41
C GLU A 65 29.51 -10.68 -11.48
N TYR A 66 30.03 -9.84 -10.61
CA TYR A 66 29.69 -8.41 -10.61
C TYR A 66 30.20 -7.74 -11.90
N PRO A 67 29.31 -7.11 -12.71
CA PRO A 67 29.69 -6.59 -14.02
C PRO A 67 30.51 -5.28 -13.96
N GLY A 68 30.75 -4.73 -12.75
CA GLY A 68 31.44 -3.45 -12.57
C GLY A 68 30.52 -2.23 -12.73
N GLN A 69 31.10 -1.04 -12.54
CA GLN A 69 30.39 0.23 -12.72
C GLN A 69 29.91 0.39 -14.17
N PRO A 70 28.74 1.02 -14.43
CA PRO A 70 27.91 1.78 -13.46
C PRO A 70 26.87 0.92 -12.68
N CYS A 71 26.88 -0.41 -12.82
CA CYS A 71 25.97 -1.27 -12.07
C CYS A 71 26.25 -1.20 -10.56
N LEU A 72 25.21 -1.14 -9.75
CA LEU A 72 25.37 -1.22 -8.30
C LEU A 72 25.74 -2.65 -7.87
N PRO A 73 26.61 -2.85 -6.87
CA PRO A 73 26.85 -4.17 -6.30
C PRO A 73 25.63 -4.68 -5.52
N LEU A 74 25.52 -6.01 -5.38
CA LEU A 74 24.49 -6.60 -4.51
C LEU A 74 24.70 -6.14 -3.06
N GLN A 75 23.61 -5.90 -2.37
CA GLN A 75 23.56 -5.31 -1.04
C GLN A 75 23.47 -6.40 0.05
N GLU A 76 23.81 -6.06 1.29
CA GLU A 76 23.73 -6.99 2.44
C GLU A 76 22.31 -7.02 3.03
N THR A 77 21.61 -5.89 3.05
CA THR A 77 20.32 -5.73 3.71
C THR A 77 19.30 -5.07 2.80
N SER A 78 18.03 -5.46 2.96
CA SER A 78 16.89 -4.85 2.27
C SER A 78 16.17 -3.85 3.16
N TYR A 79 15.15 -3.21 2.61
CA TYR A 79 14.29 -2.26 3.31
C TYR A 79 13.36 -2.90 4.35
N GLU A 80 13.17 -4.22 4.35
CA GLU A 80 12.09 -4.91 5.11
C GLU A 80 12.04 -4.57 6.61
N THR A 81 13.19 -4.38 7.26
CA THR A 81 13.21 -4.00 8.69
C THR A 81 12.83 -2.53 8.93
N MET A 82 13.12 -1.66 7.96
CA MET A 82 12.71 -0.25 8.03
C MET A 82 11.25 -0.07 7.67
N GLU A 83 10.73 -0.83 6.71
CA GLU A 83 9.31 -0.95 6.38
C GLU A 83 8.51 -1.31 7.64
N PHE A 84 8.87 -2.40 8.32
CA PHE A 84 8.22 -2.82 9.57
C PHE A 84 8.17 -1.70 10.62
N LEU A 85 9.27 -0.95 10.78
CA LEU A 85 9.33 0.18 11.72
C LEU A 85 8.48 1.35 11.24
N GLY A 86 8.56 1.65 9.95
CA GLY A 86 7.85 2.76 9.31
C GLY A 86 6.33 2.58 9.34
N ASP A 87 5.81 1.37 9.09
CA ASP A 87 4.38 1.05 9.23
C ASP A 87 3.85 1.38 10.63
N ALA A 88 4.58 0.94 11.67
CA ALA A 88 4.19 1.24 13.05
C ALA A 88 4.12 2.76 13.33
N ILE A 89 5.11 3.52 12.85
CA ILE A 89 5.15 4.98 12.99
C ILE A 89 4.03 5.64 12.19
N LEU A 90 3.82 5.23 10.94
CA LEU A 90 2.75 5.70 10.07
C LEU A 90 1.39 5.50 10.74
N GLY A 91 1.13 4.29 11.23
CA GLY A 91 -0.12 3.96 11.92
C GLY A 91 -0.37 4.81 13.16
N SER A 92 0.67 5.11 13.94
CA SER A 92 0.61 5.96 15.13
C SER A 92 0.33 7.42 14.76
N VAL A 93 1.11 7.98 13.84
CA VAL A 93 0.98 9.38 13.41
C VAL A 93 -0.38 9.66 12.78
N VAL A 94 -0.83 8.79 11.86
CA VAL A 94 -2.14 8.95 11.21
C VAL A 94 -3.27 8.89 12.23
N SER A 95 -3.19 7.99 13.21
CA SER A 95 -4.22 7.92 14.27
C SER A 95 -4.27 9.21 15.12
N SER A 96 -3.11 9.72 15.52
CA SER A 96 -3.01 10.98 16.27
C SER A 96 -3.54 12.16 15.45
N TYR A 97 -3.09 12.30 14.21
CA TYR A 97 -3.52 13.36 13.29
C TYR A 97 -5.04 13.37 13.08
N LEU A 98 -5.66 12.20 12.84
CA LEU A 98 -7.09 12.08 12.64
C LEU A 98 -7.88 12.40 13.91
N TYR A 99 -7.38 11.97 15.08
CA TYR A 99 -7.98 12.28 16.37
C TYR A 99 -8.00 13.80 16.61
N GLU A 100 -6.86 14.47 16.44
CA GLU A 100 -6.76 15.91 16.63
C GLU A 100 -7.67 16.68 15.66
N ARG A 101 -7.63 16.35 14.39
CA ARG A 101 -8.34 17.08 13.32
C ARG A 101 -9.84 16.80 13.29
N PHE A 102 -10.25 15.54 13.42
CA PHE A 102 -11.64 15.15 13.18
C PHE A 102 -12.42 14.88 14.47
N TYR A 103 -11.83 14.31 15.51
CA TYR A 103 -12.53 14.12 16.78
C TYR A 103 -12.57 15.41 17.60
N LYS A 104 -11.43 16.04 17.89
CA LYS A 104 -11.41 17.23 18.75
C LYS A 104 -12.20 18.40 18.16
N ILE A 105 -12.06 18.64 16.87
CA ILE A 105 -12.67 19.78 16.18
C ILE A 105 -14.11 19.46 15.75
N HIS A 106 -14.32 18.34 15.05
CA HIS A 106 -15.57 18.01 14.39
C HIS A 106 -16.40 16.95 15.12
N LYS A 107 -15.95 16.45 16.28
CA LYS A 107 -16.62 15.43 17.09
C LYS A 107 -17.00 14.15 16.35
N GLN A 108 -16.22 13.78 15.34
CA GLN A 108 -16.42 12.55 14.60
C GLN A 108 -16.16 11.32 15.47
N ASN A 109 -16.95 10.26 15.28
CA ASN A 109 -16.86 9.05 16.10
C ASN A 109 -15.71 8.13 15.66
N GLU A 110 -15.44 7.11 16.48
CA GLU A 110 -14.38 6.11 16.27
C GLU A 110 -14.51 5.41 14.89
N GLY A 111 -15.73 5.02 14.51
CA GLY A 111 -15.97 4.33 13.23
C GLY A 111 -15.58 5.19 12.02
N PHE A 112 -15.82 6.51 12.09
CA PHE A 112 -15.37 7.45 11.06
C PHE A 112 -13.83 7.52 11.00
N LEU A 113 -13.17 7.67 12.16
CA LEU A 113 -11.71 7.75 12.24
C LEU A 113 -11.04 6.48 11.72
N THR A 114 -11.55 5.31 12.09
CA THR A 114 -11.05 4.02 11.64
C THR A 114 -11.20 3.84 10.12
N LYS A 115 -12.36 4.19 9.55
CA LYS A 115 -12.56 4.14 8.10
C LYS A 115 -11.61 5.05 7.36
N LEU A 116 -11.42 6.27 7.84
CA LEU A 116 -10.52 7.24 7.22
C LEU A 116 -9.05 6.81 7.34
N LYS A 117 -8.63 6.30 8.51
CA LYS A 117 -7.31 5.72 8.69
C LYS A 117 -7.03 4.63 7.67
N ILE A 118 -7.91 3.63 7.55
CA ILE A 118 -7.74 2.51 6.59
C ILE A 118 -7.56 3.03 5.17
N ARG A 119 -8.27 4.07 4.77
CA ARG A 119 -8.15 4.66 3.43
C ARG A 119 -6.84 5.41 3.21
N ILE A 120 -6.30 6.06 4.23
CA ILE A 120 -5.02 6.76 4.14
C ILE A 120 -3.85 5.77 4.05
N ILE A 121 -3.85 4.73 4.90
CA ILE A 121 -2.73 3.78 5.00
C ILE A 121 -2.88 2.51 4.16
N CYS A 122 -3.90 2.41 3.28
CA CYS A 122 -3.99 1.26 2.39
C CYS A 122 -2.94 1.34 1.27
N GLY A 123 -2.49 0.17 0.80
CA GLY A 123 -1.43 0.06 -0.22
C GLY A 123 -1.67 0.88 -1.48
N GLU A 124 -2.92 0.97 -1.96
CA GLU A 124 -3.25 1.82 -3.10
C GLU A 124 -2.92 3.30 -2.83
N SER A 125 -3.22 3.78 -1.62
CA SER A 125 -2.97 5.16 -1.21
C SER A 125 -1.47 5.41 -1.06
N LEU A 126 -0.76 4.52 -0.33
CA LEU A 126 0.69 4.64 -0.12
C LEU A 126 1.47 4.55 -1.44
N CYS A 127 1.04 3.69 -2.38
CA CYS A 127 1.59 3.65 -3.73
C CYS A 127 1.41 4.99 -4.48
N LYS A 128 0.24 5.64 -4.37
CA LYS A 128 0.01 6.97 -4.96
C LYS A 128 0.92 8.02 -4.33
N LEU A 129 1.06 8.03 -3.01
CA LEU A 129 1.94 8.96 -2.28
C LEU A 129 3.41 8.76 -2.67
N SER A 130 3.88 7.52 -2.80
CA SER A 130 5.22 7.18 -3.31
C SER A 130 5.45 7.77 -4.70
N LYS A 131 4.49 7.63 -5.60
CA LYS A 131 4.57 8.20 -6.97
C LYS A 131 4.59 9.72 -6.98
N CYS A 132 3.82 10.39 -6.11
CA CYS A 132 3.84 11.84 -5.96
C CYS A 132 5.22 12.37 -5.52
N LEU A 133 5.95 11.59 -4.72
CA LEU A 133 7.31 11.87 -4.30
C LEU A 133 8.38 11.37 -5.28
N SER A 134 7.99 10.66 -6.35
CA SER A 134 8.87 10.04 -7.34
C SER A 134 9.84 9.00 -6.75
N LEU A 135 9.44 8.29 -5.68
CA LEU A 135 10.27 7.32 -4.98
C LEU A 135 10.65 6.12 -5.85
N GLN A 136 9.81 5.76 -6.83
CA GLN A 136 10.07 4.69 -7.79
C GLN A 136 11.39 4.84 -8.56
N ASN A 137 11.90 6.07 -8.68
CA ASN A 137 13.12 6.35 -9.42
C ASN A 137 14.38 5.85 -8.71
N TYR A 138 14.30 5.66 -7.40
CA TYR A 138 15.44 5.26 -6.56
C TYR A 138 15.40 3.80 -6.13
N LEU A 139 14.39 3.04 -6.58
CA LEU A 139 14.28 1.61 -6.29
C LEU A 139 15.52 0.85 -6.81
N VAL A 140 16.08 0.02 -5.94
CA VAL A 140 17.18 -0.90 -6.25
C VAL A 140 16.61 -2.32 -6.24
N ILE A 141 16.33 -2.85 -7.44
CA ILE A 141 15.63 -4.11 -7.68
C ILE A 141 16.41 -4.98 -8.66
N SER A 142 16.24 -6.30 -8.61
CA SER A 142 16.87 -7.19 -9.59
C SER A 142 16.29 -6.99 -10.98
N LYS A 143 17.07 -7.36 -12.01
CA LYS A 143 16.62 -7.31 -13.41
C LYS A 143 15.35 -8.12 -13.64
N HIS A 144 15.22 -9.26 -12.96
CA HIS A 144 14.01 -10.08 -13.03
C HIS A 144 12.75 -9.33 -12.52
N ILE A 145 12.84 -8.66 -11.38
CA ILE A 145 11.74 -7.86 -10.83
C ILE A 145 11.40 -6.69 -11.76
N GLU A 146 12.42 -6.05 -12.33
CA GLU A 146 12.22 -4.95 -13.29
C GLU A 146 11.40 -5.39 -14.51
N ASP A 147 11.76 -6.55 -15.10
CA ASP A 147 11.20 -6.98 -16.39
C ASP A 147 9.91 -7.80 -16.26
N ASN A 148 9.73 -8.58 -15.18
CA ASN A 148 8.68 -9.59 -15.08
C ASN A 148 7.66 -9.37 -13.96
N CYS A 149 7.89 -8.43 -13.05
CA CYS A 149 7.04 -8.22 -11.88
C CYS A 149 6.58 -6.75 -11.77
N GLU A 150 6.28 -6.10 -12.89
CA GLU A 150 5.89 -4.68 -12.97
C GLU A 150 6.97 -3.69 -12.48
N GLY A 151 8.12 -4.18 -12.02
CA GLY A 151 9.29 -3.39 -11.66
C GLY A 151 8.98 -2.20 -10.77
N ARG A 152 9.31 -1.02 -11.26
CA ARG A 152 9.15 0.25 -10.55
C ARG A 152 7.71 0.75 -10.47
N SER A 153 6.73 0.08 -11.10
CA SER A 153 5.29 0.39 -11.02
C SER A 153 4.53 -0.54 -10.08
N ASN A 154 5.18 -1.57 -9.54
CA ASN A 154 4.58 -2.53 -8.61
C ASN A 154 4.06 -1.83 -7.35
N SER A 155 2.76 -1.96 -7.11
CA SER A 155 2.08 -1.25 -6.01
C SER A 155 2.57 -1.66 -4.63
N ASN A 156 2.86 -2.95 -4.42
CA ASN A 156 3.30 -3.44 -3.12
C ASN A 156 4.72 -2.94 -2.82
N ILE A 157 5.63 -2.97 -3.81
CA ILE A 157 7.00 -2.44 -3.63
C ILE A 157 6.97 -0.94 -3.31
N LEU A 158 6.06 -0.18 -3.93
CA LEU A 158 5.96 1.26 -3.69
C LEU A 158 5.31 1.59 -2.34
N GLU A 159 4.40 0.75 -1.85
CA GLU A 159 3.89 0.77 -0.48
C GLU A 159 5.03 0.56 0.52
N ASP A 160 5.74 -0.57 0.41
CA ASP A 160 6.85 -0.95 1.28
C ASP A 160 7.93 0.14 1.36
N VAL A 161 8.31 0.72 0.21
CA VAL A 161 9.31 1.79 0.14
C VAL A 161 8.85 3.08 0.79
N PHE A 162 7.55 3.41 0.72
CA PHE A 162 7.03 4.58 1.44
C PHE A 162 7.16 4.40 2.95
N GLU A 163 6.82 3.24 3.45
CA GLU A 163 6.98 2.91 4.87
C GLU A 163 8.45 2.85 5.28
N ALA A 164 9.31 2.23 4.45
CA ALA A 164 10.75 2.18 4.69
C ALA A 164 11.39 3.58 4.72
N MET A 165 10.93 4.51 3.87
CA MET A 165 11.38 5.92 3.90
C MET A 165 11.03 6.59 5.23
N ILE A 166 9.83 6.31 5.80
CA ILE A 166 9.45 6.80 7.13
C ILE A 166 10.38 6.22 8.20
N GLY A 167 10.67 4.92 8.12
CA GLY A 167 11.62 4.25 9.01
C GLY A 167 13.02 4.86 8.93
N ALA A 168 13.51 5.15 7.72
CA ALA A 168 14.80 5.80 7.50
C ALA A 168 14.86 7.21 8.11
N ILE A 169 13.82 8.03 7.89
CA ILE A 169 13.71 9.37 8.48
C ILE A 169 13.76 9.30 10.01
N TYR A 170 13.00 8.37 10.60
CA TYR A 170 12.98 8.19 12.04
C TYR A 170 14.35 7.81 12.60
N LEU A 171 15.04 6.85 11.96
CA LEU A 171 16.34 6.37 12.39
C LEU A 171 17.46 7.42 12.24
N ASP A 172 17.38 8.22 11.18
CA ASP A 172 18.34 9.28 10.90
C ASP A 172 18.14 10.51 11.79
N THR A 173 16.90 10.79 12.18
CA THR A 173 16.53 12.01 12.89
C THR A 173 15.79 11.72 14.19
N ASN A 174 14.47 11.73 14.17
CA ASN A 174 13.61 11.46 15.32
C ASN A 174 12.14 11.33 14.89
N TYR A 175 11.28 10.97 15.86
CA TYR A 175 9.84 10.84 15.65
C TYR A 175 9.16 12.11 15.13
N LYS A 176 9.57 13.28 15.61
CA LYS A 176 8.95 14.56 15.21
C LYS A 176 9.14 14.88 13.74
N ILE A 177 10.32 14.61 13.19
CA ILE A 177 10.58 14.82 11.74
C ILE A 177 9.81 13.79 10.91
N ALA A 178 9.75 12.51 11.35
CA ALA A 178 8.94 11.49 10.69
C ALA A 178 7.44 11.86 10.72
N GLU A 179 6.93 12.37 11.83
CA GLU A 179 5.56 12.88 11.97
C GLU A 179 5.29 14.03 10.99
N GLN A 180 6.18 15.01 10.93
CA GLN A 180 6.05 16.13 9.98
C GLN A 180 6.03 15.63 8.54
N PHE A 181 6.92 14.68 8.17
CA PHE A 181 6.94 14.09 6.84
C PHE A 181 5.60 13.46 6.49
N ILE A 182 5.08 12.59 7.35
CA ILE A 182 3.80 11.88 7.13
C ILE A 182 2.66 12.89 6.97
N ILE A 183 2.53 13.85 7.89
CA ILE A 183 1.44 14.84 7.86
C ILE A 183 1.53 15.70 6.61
N ARG A 184 2.72 16.20 6.26
CA ARG A 184 2.90 17.03 5.05
C ARG A 184 2.60 16.28 3.76
N VAL A 185 3.00 15.00 3.66
CA VAL A 185 2.66 14.19 2.49
C VAL A 185 1.15 13.99 2.39
N ILE A 186 0.47 13.66 3.49
CA ILE A 186 -0.97 13.50 3.51
C ILE A 186 -1.68 14.80 3.13
N GLU A 187 -1.31 15.94 3.75
CA GLU A 187 -1.96 17.23 3.48
C GLU A 187 -1.74 17.73 2.05
N ASN A 188 -0.60 17.41 1.43
CA ASN A 188 -0.30 17.87 0.07
C ASN A 188 -0.87 16.99 -1.03
N TYR A 189 -1.01 15.67 -0.78
CA TYR A 189 -1.26 14.71 -1.85
C TYR A 189 -2.46 13.78 -1.62
N PHE A 190 -3.03 13.72 -0.40
CA PHE A 190 -4.20 12.90 -0.13
C PHE A 190 -5.49 13.72 -0.29
N ASP A 191 -6.37 13.26 -1.19
CA ASP A 191 -7.67 13.93 -1.38
C ASP A 191 -8.69 13.46 -0.35
N PHE A 192 -8.85 14.26 0.72
CA PHE A 192 -9.87 14.04 1.73
C PHE A 192 -11.28 14.17 1.17
N THR A 193 -11.50 15.07 0.19
CA THR A 193 -12.82 15.33 -0.37
C THR A 193 -13.32 14.13 -1.14
N GLU A 194 -12.51 13.59 -2.05
CA GLU A 194 -12.81 12.35 -2.77
C GLU A 194 -13.08 11.21 -1.79
N THR A 195 -12.21 11.07 -0.78
CA THR A 195 -12.30 10.00 0.23
C THR A 195 -13.57 10.08 1.09
N LEU A 196 -14.02 11.27 1.44
CA LEU A 196 -15.22 11.48 2.26
C LEU A 196 -16.51 11.37 1.46
N LEU A 197 -16.50 11.75 0.18
CA LEU A 197 -17.66 11.70 -0.70
C LEU A 197 -17.94 10.31 -1.25
N ILE A 198 -16.92 9.49 -1.46
CA ILE A 198 -17.05 8.18 -2.08
C ILE A 198 -16.97 7.08 -1.00
N ASP A 199 -18.14 6.66 -0.47
CA ASP A 199 -18.23 5.42 0.33
C ASP A 199 -18.27 4.20 -0.58
N ASN A 200 -17.10 3.64 -0.91
CA ASN A 200 -16.97 2.45 -1.76
C ASN A 200 -17.17 1.13 -1.01
N ASN A 201 -17.54 1.16 0.28
CA ASN A 201 -17.84 -0.06 1.02
C ASN A 201 -19.28 -0.49 0.82
N TYR A 202 -19.59 -0.93 -0.40
CA TYR A 202 -20.95 -1.34 -0.79
C TYR A 202 -21.49 -2.48 0.07
N LYS A 203 -20.61 -3.37 0.57
CA LYS A 203 -20.99 -4.47 1.47
C LYS A 203 -21.52 -3.96 2.82
N ASP A 204 -20.91 -2.92 3.38
CA ASP A 204 -21.38 -2.28 4.61
C ASP A 204 -22.67 -1.48 4.35
N GLN A 205 -22.75 -0.77 3.22
CA GLN A 205 -23.93 -0.01 2.83
C GLN A 205 -25.16 -0.92 2.67
N ILE A 206 -25.02 -2.06 1.97
CA ILE A 206 -26.15 -3.00 1.79
C ILE A 206 -26.53 -3.65 3.12
N SER A 207 -25.59 -3.92 4.01
CA SER A 207 -25.88 -4.44 5.34
C SER A 207 -26.69 -3.45 6.18
N ARG A 208 -26.31 -2.16 6.15
CA ARG A 208 -27.07 -1.08 6.80
C ARG A 208 -28.45 -0.90 6.18
N TYR A 209 -28.56 -1.02 4.85
CA TYR A 209 -29.84 -0.97 4.14
C TYR A 209 -30.77 -2.10 4.60
N PHE A 210 -30.27 -3.33 4.67
CA PHE A 210 -31.04 -4.48 5.16
C PHE A 210 -31.56 -4.27 6.58
N GLN A 211 -30.69 -3.82 7.51
CA GLN A 211 -31.09 -3.53 8.90
C GLN A 211 -32.16 -2.44 9.01
N ARG A 212 -32.18 -1.49 8.08
CA ARG A 212 -33.15 -0.38 8.08
C ARG A 212 -34.47 -0.75 7.43
N VAL A 213 -34.45 -1.57 6.38
CA VAL A 213 -35.63 -1.82 5.53
C VAL A 213 -36.35 -3.09 5.91
N PHE A 214 -35.62 -4.10 6.43
CA PHE A 214 -36.19 -5.38 6.84
C PHE A 214 -36.24 -5.44 8.37
N ASP A 215 -37.44 -5.24 8.92
CA ASP A 215 -37.68 -5.22 10.39
C ASP A 215 -37.48 -6.57 11.09
N ASP A 216 -37.22 -7.64 10.33
CA ASP A 216 -37.01 -8.98 10.84
C ASP A 216 -35.55 -9.30 11.23
N GLY A 217 -34.66 -8.30 11.20
CA GLY A 217 -33.25 -8.44 11.53
C GLY A 217 -32.44 -9.26 10.52
N SER A 218 -33.00 -9.53 9.33
CA SER A 218 -32.31 -10.27 8.28
C SER A 218 -31.07 -9.53 7.79
N ARG A 219 -30.03 -10.30 7.41
CA ARG A 219 -28.77 -9.81 6.86
C ARG A 219 -28.59 -10.31 5.43
N PRO A 220 -27.81 -9.60 4.60
CA PRO A 220 -27.46 -10.09 3.27
C PRO A 220 -26.66 -11.40 3.40
N ILE A 221 -27.03 -12.42 2.64
CA ILE A 221 -26.37 -13.73 2.60
C ILE A 221 -25.62 -13.82 1.28
N TYR A 222 -24.30 -14.12 1.34
CA TYR A 222 -23.43 -14.24 0.19
C TYR A 222 -23.09 -15.70 -0.08
N LYS A 223 -23.33 -16.17 -1.31
CA LYS A 223 -22.89 -17.49 -1.79
C LYS A 223 -21.85 -17.30 -2.89
N HIS A 224 -20.77 -18.07 -2.84
CA HIS A 224 -19.64 -17.93 -3.76
C HIS A 224 -19.46 -19.18 -4.61
N ILE A 225 -19.17 -18.96 -5.89
CA ILE A 225 -18.79 -20.00 -6.84
C ILE A 225 -17.50 -19.54 -7.51
N LYS A 226 -16.46 -20.36 -7.49
CA LYS A 226 -15.23 -20.08 -8.26
C LYS A 226 -15.28 -20.89 -9.55
N LYS A 227 -15.16 -20.22 -10.70
CA LYS A 227 -14.97 -20.83 -12.01
C LYS A 227 -13.73 -20.20 -12.65
N ASP A 228 -12.78 -21.04 -13.00
CA ASP A 228 -11.48 -20.61 -13.48
C ASP A 228 -10.84 -19.61 -12.48
N ASP A 229 -10.39 -18.44 -12.92
CA ASP A 229 -9.82 -17.41 -12.07
C ASP A 229 -10.82 -16.31 -11.67
N ILE A 230 -12.13 -16.53 -11.91
CA ILE A 230 -13.19 -15.58 -11.59
C ILE A 230 -14.01 -16.09 -10.41
N PHE A 231 -14.28 -15.21 -9.45
CA PHE A 231 -15.19 -15.44 -8.33
C PHE A 231 -16.55 -14.85 -8.67
N TYR A 232 -17.57 -15.69 -8.72
CA TYR A 232 -18.97 -15.29 -8.79
C TYR A 232 -19.55 -15.24 -7.38
N CYS A 233 -20.33 -14.22 -7.11
CA CYS A 233 -20.99 -14.02 -5.84
C CYS A 233 -22.48 -13.74 -6.05
N GLU A 234 -23.31 -14.47 -5.35
CA GLU A 234 -24.76 -14.31 -5.32
C GLU A 234 -25.19 -13.74 -3.98
N LEU A 235 -26.03 -12.71 -4.01
CA LEU A 235 -26.59 -12.08 -2.83
C LEU A 235 -28.06 -12.47 -2.65
N TYR A 236 -28.35 -12.98 -1.45
CA TYR A 236 -29.68 -13.44 -1.07
C TYR A 236 -30.25 -12.62 0.08
N HIS A 237 -31.56 -12.46 0.07
CA HIS A 237 -32.37 -12.12 1.23
C HIS A 237 -33.16 -13.36 1.63
N LYS A 238 -32.83 -13.96 2.79
CA LYS A 238 -33.31 -15.30 3.20
C LYS A 238 -32.99 -16.33 2.10
N ASP A 239 -33.99 -16.96 1.53
CA ASP A 239 -33.83 -17.97 0.46
C ASP A 239 -34.01 -17.38 -0.96
N LYS A 240 -34.32 -16.09 -1.07
CA LYS A 240 -34.57 -15.44 -2.36
C LYS A 240 -33.26 -14.85 -2.89
N LEU A 241 -32.83 -15.31 -4.07
CA LEU A 241 -31.75 -14.69 -4.83
C LEU A 241 -32.19 -13.28 -5.27
N LEU A 242 -31.40 -12.28 -4.95
CA LEU A 242 -31.64 -10.89 -5.36
C LEU A 242 -30.86 -10.53 -6.61
N ILE A 243 -29.56 -10.78 -6.60
CA ILE A 243 -28.65 -10.37 -7.68
C ILE A 243 -27.36 -11.16 -7.63
N SER A 244 -26.60 -11.18 -8.73
CA SER A 244 -25.30 -11.80 -8.83
C SER A 244 -24.24 -10.79 -9.30
N GLY A 245 -22.99 -11.05 -8.91
CA GLY A 245 -21.83 -10.25 -9.26
C GLY A 245 -20.59 -11.11 -9.45
N GLU A 246 -19.51 -10.51 -9.91
CA GLU A 246 -18.26 -11.21 -10.19
C GLU A 246 -17.04 -10.37 -9.82
N GLY A 247 -15.88 -10.99 -9.70
CA GLY A 247 -14.64 -10.30 -9.41
C GLY A 247 -13.41 -11.20 -9.42
N GLY A 248 -12.23 -10.63 -9.57
CA GLY A 248 -10.96 -11.37 -9.54
C GLY A 248 -10.57 -11.91 -8.14
N SER A 249 -11.36 -11.62 -7.12
CA SER A 249 -11.23 -12.21 -5.78
C SER A 249 -12.59 -12.29 -5.10
N LYS A 250 -12.70 -13.14 -4.06
CA LYS A 250 -13.91 -13.24 -3.23
C LYS A 250 -14.37 -11.88 -2.69
N LYS A 251 -13.44 -11.06 -2.19
CA LYS A 251 -13.75 -9.71 -1.67
C LYS A 251 -14.25 -8.78 -2.77
N LYS A 252 -13.64 -8.81 -3.97
CA LYS A 252 -14.07 -8.00 -5.11
C LYS A 252 -15.45 -8.39 -5.62
N SER A 253 -15.77 -9.70 -5.69
CA SER A 253 -17.10 -10.16 -6.10
C SER A 253 -18.19 -9.80 -5.08
N GLU A 254 -17.88 -9.82 -3.76
CA GLU A 254 -18.81 -9.34 -2.73
C GLU A 254 -19.09 -7.82 -2.85
N GLN A 255 -18.09 -7.01 -3.16
CA GLN A 255 -18.29 -5.57 -3.38
C GLN A 255 -19.10 -5.30 -4.65
N ASP A 256 -18.83 -6.02 -5.75
CA ASP A 256 -19.56 -5.86 -7.00
C ASP A 256 -21.05 -6.22 -6.84
N VAL A 257 -21.36 -7.38 -6.25
CA VAL A 257 -22.75 -7.79 -6.03
C VAL A 257 -23.48 -6.84 -5.08
N SER A 258 -22.77 -6.32 -4.07
CA SER A 258 -23.35 -5.36 -3.12
C SER A 258 -23.65 -4.03 -3.79
N LYS A 259 -22.77 -3.53 -4.68
CA LYS A 259 -23.01 -2.34 -5.49
C LYS A 259 -24.23 -2.51 -6.37
N LYS A 260 -24.30 -3.60 -7.12
CA LYS A 260 -25.45 -3.94 -7.98
C LYS A 260 -26.77 -4.02 -7.20
N ALA A 261 -26.71 -4.59 -5.97
CA ALA A 261 -27.88 -4.65 -5.09
C ALA A 261 -28.34 -3.26 -4.64
N LEU A 262 -27.43 -2.36 -4.30
CA LEU A 262 -27.77 -0.98 -3.93
C LEU A 262 -28.40 -0.20 -5.09
N ILE A 263 -27.93 -0.45 -6.33
CA ILE A 263 -28.55 0.10 -7.55
C ILE A 263 -29.95 -0.50 -7.73
N TYR A 264 -30.09 -1.83 -7.60
CA TYR A 264 -31.39 -2.51 -7.69
C TYR A 264 -32.42 -1.96 -6.69
N PHE A 265 -31.99 -1.57 -5.50
CA PHE A 265 -32.84 -0.96 -4.48
C PHE A 265 -32.96 0.58 -4.60
N ASN A 266 -32.45 1.18 -5.66
CA ASN A 266 -32.42 2.63 -5.88
C ASN A 266 -31.76 3.42 -4.74
N VAL A 267 -30.76 2.86 -4.10
CA VAL A 267 -29.94 3.53 -3.07
C VAL A 267 -28.73 4.22 -3.70
N LEU A 268 -28.25 3.67 -4.82
CA LEU A 268 -27.22 4.27 -5.68
C LEU A 268 -27.81 4.51 -7.07
N THR A 269 -27.39 5.58 -7.70
CA THR A 269 -27.70 5.91 -9.10
C THR A 269 -26.64 5.44 -10.06
#